data_3bb41c2c6fb401bbfedb946ab8409db5
#
_entry.id   3bb41c2c6fb401bbfedb946ab8409db5
#
_cell.length_a   1.000
_cell.length_b   1.000
_cell.length_c   1.000
_cell.angle_alpha   90.00
_cell.angle_beta   90.00
_cell.angle_gamma   90.00
#
_symmetry.space_group_name_H-M   'P 1'
#
loop_
_entity.id
_entity.type
_entity.pdbx_description
1 polymer ?
#
loop_
_entity_poly.entity_id
_entity_poly.type
_entity_poly.pdbx_seq_one_letter_code
_entity_poly.pdbx_strand_id
1 'polypeptide(L)'
;MNIPVTDQYSESIDLIFEHVHTRKGKLITSGLGKAGEIAHSIATLFSSTGTSAVFLHPSEAQHGDLGVIQENDLLLVVSNSGETREVIELLDLVESLFPSLPVILITGNEKSRLWARSRAGLYTGHPEEVCALGLAPTTSTTVMAAIGDALVVLMMKKIGFTKEEYAKRHHGGYIGNKLRNGEIDTDRRTVRG
;
A
#
# COMPACT_ATOMS: atom_id res chain seq x y z
N MET A 1 14.43 -13.80 8.40
CA MET A 1 13.79 -12.46 8.35
C MET A 1 12.54 -12.54 9.20
N ASN A 2 12.37 -11.65 10.16
CA ASN A 2 11.20 -11.62 11.05
C ASN A 2 10.51 -10.26 10.88
N ILE A 3 9.37 -10.23 10.19
CA ILE A 3 8.57 -9.02 10.03
C ILE A 3 7.70 -8.88 11.28
N PRO A 4 7.78 -7.78 12.02
CA PRO A 4 6.95 -7.59 13.21
C PRO A 4 5.46 -7.54 12.82
N VAL A 5 4.64 -8.39 13.42
CA VAL A 5 3.18 -8.37 13.26
C VAL A 5 2.58 -7.73 14.51
N THR A 6 1.93 -6.60 14.34
CA THR A 6 1.38 -5.77 15.41
C THR A 6 -0.07 -5.40 15.12
N ASP A 7 -0.78 -4.81 16.08
CA ASP A 7 -2.14 -4.30 15.92
C ASP A 7 -2.23 -3.20 14.83
N GLN A 8 -1.10 -2.62 14.43
CA GLN A 8 -1.01 -1.62 13.35
C GLN A 8 -1.50 -2.15 11.99
N TYR A 9 -1.40 -3.47 11.74
CA TYR A 9 -1.99 -4.08 10.54
C TYR A 9 -3.53 -3.99 10.58
N SER A 10 -4.14 -4.30 11.71
CA SER A 10 -5.60 -4.19 11.88
C SER A 10 -6.05 -2.73 11.73
N GLU A 11 -5.36 -1.79 12.40
CA GLU A 11 -5.65 -0.37 12.27
C GLU A 11 -5.52 0.13 10.82
N SER A 12 -4.47 -0.28 10.11
CA SER A 12 -4.28 0.07 8.69
C SER A 12 -5.43 -0.45 7.82
N ILE A 13 -5.86 -1.69 8.04
CA ILE A 13 -6.98 -2.28 7.29
C ILE A 13 -8.30 -1.58 7.61
N ASP A 14 -8.53 -1.20 8.87
CA ASP A 14 -9.73 -0.46 9.27
C ASP A 14 -9.77 0.94 8.64
N LEU A 15 -8.64 1.64 8.61
CA LEU A 15 -8.50 2.94 7.92
C LEU A 15 -8.77 2.82 6.42
N ILE A 16 -8.16 1.83 5.74
CA ILE A 16 -8.37 1.63 4.30
C ILE A 16 -9.85 1.29 4.04
N PHE A 17 -10.45 0.41 4.83
CA PHE A 17 -11.86 0.04 4.67
C PHE A 17 -12.78 1.24 4.84
N GLU A 18 -12.59 2.03 5.91
CA GLU A 18 -13.40 3.21 6.20
C GLU A 18 -13.30 4.25 5.08
N HIS A 19 -12.10 4.62 4.67
CA HIS A 19 -11.91 5.67 3.68
C HIS A 19 -12.29 5.25 2.26
N VAL A 20 -11.91 4.04 1.83
CA VAL A 20 -12.12 3.61 0.45
C VAL A 20 -13.48 2.95 0.25
N HIS A 21 -13.90 2.06 1.16
CA HIS A 21 -15.13 1.29 0.95
C HIS A 21 -16.36 1.94 1.56
N THR A 22 -16.22 2.65 2.68
CA THR A 22 -17.34 3.34 3.34
C THR A 22 -17.51 4.75 2.78
N ARG A 23 -16.47 5.59 2.85
CA ARG A 23 -16.52 7.01 2.43
C ARG A 23 -16.35 7.23 0.94
N LYS A 24 -16.08 6.18 0.15
CA LYS A 24 -15.91 6.22 -1.31
C LYS A 24 -14.75 7.10 -1.79
N GLY A 25 -13.72 7.27 -0.98
CA GLY A 25 -12.43 7.80 -1.36
C GLY A 25 -11.57 6.74 -2.05
N LYS A 26 -10.28 6.99 -2.12
CA LYS A 26 -9.28 6.06 -2.66
C LYS A 26 -8.02 6.01 -1.80
N LEU A 27 -7.27 4.94 -1.94
CA LEU A 27 -5.94 4.80 -1.36
C LEU A 27 -4.93 5.49 -2.28
N ILE A 28 -4.29 6.55 -1.79
CA ILE A 28 -3.16 7.17 -2.49
C ILE A 28 -1.89 6.52 -1.94
N THR A 29 -1.11 5.89 -2.80
CA THR A 29 0.21 5.39 -2.38
C THR A 29 1.31 6.31 -2.87
N SER A 30 2.37 6.50 -2.09
CA SER A 30 3.50 7.37 -2.46
C SER A 30 4.81 6.86 -1.90
N GLY A 31 5.90 7.23 -2.55
CA GLY A 31 7.27 6.91 -2.19
C GLY A 31 8.23 7.34 -3.29
N LEU A 32 9.53 7.34 -3.01
CA LEU A 32 10.55 7.77 -3.96
C LEU A 32 11.58 6.66 -4.22
N GLY A 33 12.12 6.60 -5.44
CA GLY A 33 13.12 5.61 -5.84
C GLY A 33 12.58 4.17 -5.72
N LYS A 34 13.35 3.24 -5.16
CA LYS A 34 12.94 1.84 -5.04
C LYS A 34 11.73 1.65 -4.13
N ALA A 35 11.62 2.43 -3.08
CA ALA A 35 10.40 2.45 -2.24
C ALA A 35 9.17 2.97 -3.01
N GLY A 36 9.36 3.91 -3.93
CA GLY A 36 8.32 4.39 -4.84
C GLY A 36 7.81 3.29 -5.78
N GLU A 37 8.71 2.47 -6.34
CA GLU A 37 8.32 1.31 -7.15
C GLU A 37 7.47 0.31 -6.35
N ILE A 38 7.80 0.09 -5.09
CA ILE A 38 6.98 -0.75 -4.20
C ILE A 38 5.62 -0.11 -3.93
N ALA A 39 5.58 1.20 -3.64
CA ALA A 39 4.32 1.92 -3.44
C ALA A 39 3.43 1.85 -4.69
N HIS A 40 4.00 1.98 -5.88
CA HIS A 40 3.26 1.82 -7.14
C HIS A 40 2.71 0.40 -7.30
N SER A 41 3.53 -0.62 -7.03
CA SER A 41 3.09 -2.03 -7.06
C SER A 41 1.93 -2.28 -6.09
N ILE A 42 1.98 -1.74 -4.88
CA ILE A 42 0.91 -1.82 -3.88
C ILE A 42 -0.39 -1.20 -4.43
N ALA A 43 -0.32 0.01 -5.04
CA ALA A 43 -1.50 0.65 -5.63
C ALA A 43 -2.15 -0.22 -6.70
N THR A 44 -1.36 -0.75 -7.62
CA THR A 44 -1.88 -1.58 -8.73
C THR A 44 -2.49 -2.88 -8.22
N LEU A 45 -1.91 -3.49 -7.18
CA LEU A 45 -2.43 -4.72 -6.60
C LEU A 45 -3.76 -4.47 -5.85
N PHE A 46 -3.88 -3.39 -5.05
CA PHE A 46 -5.15 -2.98 -4.45
C PHE A 46 -6.23 -2.73 -5.50
N SER A 47 -5.91 -1.97 -6.55
CA SER A 47 -6.87 -1.66 -7.63
C SER A 47 -7.36 -2.93 -8.32
N SER A 48 -6.47 -3.88 -8.58
CA SER A 48 -6.80 -5.15 -9.24
C SER A 48 -7.66 -6.08 -8.37
N THR A 49 -7.65 -5.85 -7.06
CA THR A 49 -8.36 -6.68 -6.06
C THR A 49 -9.54 -5.96 -5.40
N GLY A 50 -10.06 -4.91 -6.05
CA GLY A 50 -11.33 -4.30 -5.69
C GLY A 50 -11.27 -3.11 -4.74
N THR A 51 -10.07 -2.67 -4.34
CA THR A 51 -9.88 -1.47 -3.54
C THR A 51 -9.32 -0.36 -4.42
N SER A 52 -10.04 0.75 -4.59
CA SER A 52 -9.61 1.87 -5.42
C SER A 52 -8.31 2.46 -4.91
N ALA A 53 -7.25 2.41 -5.73
CA ALA A 53 -5.94 2.92 -5.35
C ALA A 53 -5.21 3.54 -6.55
N VAL A 54 -4.36 4.55 -6.29
CA VAL A 54 -3.53 5.21 -7.28
C VAL A 54 -2.19 5.59 -6.67
N PHE A 55 -1.12 5.50 -7.46
CA PHE A 55 0.21 5.98 -7.07
C PHE A 55 0.35 7.47 -7.40
N LEU A 56 0.88 8.24 -6.45
CA LEU A 56 1.24 9.65 -6.59
C LEU A 56 2.74 9.82 -6.37
N HIS A 57 3.46 10.25 -7.39
CA HIS A 57 4.88 10.55 -7.25
C HIS A 57 5.07 11.81 -6.41
N PRO A 58 5.89 11.80 -5.33
CA PRO A 58 5.97 12.92 -4.40
C PRO A 58 6.51 14.21 -5.04
N SER A 59 7.40 14.12 -6.03
CA SER A 59 7.89 15.31 -6.74
C SER A 59 6.85 15.86 -7.70
N GLU A 60 6.11 15.02 -8.44
CA GLU A 60 5.07 15.48 -9.36
C GLU A 60 3.88 16.09 -8.63
N ALA A 61 3.63 15.66 -7.39
CA ALA A 61 2.62 16.28 -6.52
C ALA A 61 2.83 17.78 -6.36
N GLN A 62 4.10 18.24 -6.28
CA GLN A 62 4.46 19.66 -6.17
C GLN A 62 4.22 20.46 -7.47
N HIS A 63 3.99 19.76 -8.58
CA HIS A 63 3.76 20.34 -9.90
C HIS A 63 2.31 20.19 -10.41
N GLY A 64 1.37 19.89 -9.50
CA GLY A 64 -0.07 19.89 -9.79
C GLY A 64 -0.75 18.54 -9.59
N ASP A 65 -0.02 17.41 -9.60
CA ASP A 65 -0.61 16.07 -9.42
C ASP A 65 -1.20 15.87 -8.01
N LEU A 66 -0.89 16.76 -7.06
CA LEU A 66 -1.55 16.81 -5.76
C LEU A 66 -3.07 16.93 -5.87
N GLY A 67 -3.57 17.50 -6.97
CA GLY A 67 -5.00 17.60 -7.27
C GLY A 67 -5.75 16.27 -7.36
N VAL A 68 -5.04 15.13 -7.43
CA VAL A 68 -5.66 13.79 -7.39
C VAL A 68 -6.23 13.47 -6.01
N ILE A 69 -5.72 14.08 -4.94
CA ILE A 69 -6.12 13.84 -3.56
C ILE A 69 -7.44 14.57 -3.25
N GLN A 70 -8.33 13.89 -2.53
CA GLN A 70 -9.62 14.41 -2.09
C GLN A 70 -9.82 14.15 -0.58
N GLU A 71 -10.76 14.83 0.03
CA GLU A 71 -11.01 14.83 1.48
C GLU A 71 -11.26 13.44 2.09
N ASN A 72 -11.89 12.54 1.34
CA ASN A 72 -12.20 11.18 1.80
C ASN A 72 -11.08 10.16 1.57
N ASP A 73 -9.99 10.56 0.94
CA ASP A 73 -8.87 9.67 0.64
C ASP A 73 -8.05 9.35 1.90
N LEU A 74 -7.14 8.40 1.76
CA LEU A 74 -6.06 8.21 2.71
C LEU A 74 -4.74 7.99 1.97
N LEU A 75 -3.63 8.30 2.64
CA LEU A 75 -2.29 8.17 2.09
C LEU A 75 -1.58 6.94 2.69
N LEU A 76 -0.97 6.10 1.85
CA LEU A 76 -0.02 5.07 2.25
C LEU A 76 1.35 5.43 1.70
N VAL A 77 2.29 5.69 2.58
CA VAL A 77 3.65 6.09 2.26
C VAL A 77 4.61 4.93 2.47
N VAL A 78 5.54 4.75 1.53
CA VAL A 78 6.64 3.78 1.65
C VAL A 78 7.97 4.53 1.65
N SER A 79 8.72 4.47 2.75
CA SER A 79 10.02 5.13 2.89
C SER A 79 10.90 4.41 3.92
N ASN A 80 12.01 3.80 3.49
CA ASN A 80 12.86 3.03 4.39
C ASN A 80 13.43 3.89 5.53
N SER A 81 13.97 5.06 5.21
CA SER A 81 14.52 5.99 6.20
C SER A 81 13.43 6.70 7.01
N GLY A 82 12.24 6.90 6.42
CA GLY A 82 11.21 7.79 6.94
C GLY A 82 11.61 9.27 6.97
N GLU A 83 12.69 9.63 6.23
CA GLU A 83 13.29 10.96 6.21
C GLU A 83 13.44 11.52 4.79
N THR A 84 12.80 10.87 3.79
CA THR A 84 12.86 11.30 2.40
C THR A 84 12.25 12.68 2.25
N ARG A 85 13.04 13.66 1.82
CA ARG A 85 12.64 15.08 1.76
C ARG A 85 11.38 15.30 0.94
N GLU A 86 11.34 14.77 -0.27
CA GLU A 86 10.21 14.93 -1.20
C GLU A 86 8.90 14.35 -0.64
N VAL A 87 9.00 13.29 0.14
CA VAL A 87 7.83 12.69 0.81
C VAL A 87 7.37 13.54 1.99
N ILE A 88 8.30 14.15 2.73
CA ILE A 88 7.97 15.08 3.83
C ILE A 88 7.29 16.32 3.26
N GLU A 89 7.84 16.90 2.19
CA GLU A 89 7.25 18.04 1.47
C GLU A 89 5.85 17.70 0.94
N LEU A 90 5.64 16.47 0.41
CA LEU A 90 4.30 16.00 0.05
C LEU A 90 3.35 16.01 1.25
N LEU A 91 3.77 15.49 2.41
CA LEU A 91 2.94 15.51 3.61
C LEU A 91 2.62 16.95 4.08
N ASP A 92 3.58 17.88 3.99
CA ASP A 92 3.35 19.29 4.33
C ASP A 92 2.24 19.90 3.47
N LEU A 93 2.25 19.60 2.16
CA LEU A 93 1.22 20.05 1.22
C LEU A 93 -0.14 19.40 1.51
N VAL A 94 -0.14 18.08 1.76
CA VAL A 94 -1.37 17.33 2.09
C VAL A 94 -1.99 17.86 3.38
N GLU A 95 -1.22 18.03 4.45
CA GLU A 95 -1.73 18.56 5.72
C GLU A 95 -2.25 19.99 5.61
N SER A 96 -1.66 20.81 4.73
CA SER A 96 -2.14 22.16 4.45
C SER A 96 -3.52 22.19 3.80
N LEU A 97 -3.79 21.24 2.88
CA LEU A 97 -5.06 21.15 2.14
C LEU A 97 -6.10 20.30 2.85
N PHE A 98 -5.67 19.21 3.47
CA PHE A 98 -6.50 18.19 4.10
C PHE A 98 -5.97 17.80 5.48
N PRO A 99 -6.12 18.65 6.52
CA PRO A 99 -5.50 18.45 7.84
C PRO A 99 -5.88 17.13 8.55
N SER A 100 -7.00 16.54 8.16
CA SER A 100 -7.54 15.30 8.77
C SER A 100 -7.29 14.06 7.94
N LEU A 101 -6.57 14.15 6.81
CA LEU A 101 -6.30 13.01 5.93
C LEU A 101 -5.34 12.03 6.63
N PRO A 102 -5.74 10.77 6.87
CA PRO A 102 -4.88 9.83 7.58
C PRO A 102 -3.74 9.32 6.71
N VAL A 103 -2.62 9.06 7.37
CA VAL A 103 -1.40 8.52 6.75
C VAL A 103 -1.06 7.18 7.36
N ILE A 104 -0.87 6.17 6.51
CA ILE A 104 -0.25 4.88 6.85
C ILE A 104 1.19 4.93 6.36
N LEU A 105 2.15 4.46 7.15
CA LEU A 105 3.57 4.43 6.79
C LEU A 105 4.14 3.02 6.82
N ILE A 106 4.85 2.62 5.77
CA ILE A 106 5.73 1.44 5.77
C ILE A 106 7.18 1.95 5.83
N THR A 107 7.91 1.61 6.90
CA THR A 107 9.25 2.16 7.13
C THR A 107 10.18 1.21 7.89
N GLY A 108 11.49 1.40 7.72
CA GLY A 108 12.55 0.81 8.55
C GLY A 108 12.96 1.66 9.76
N ASN A 109 12.29 2.78 10.03
CA ASN A 109 12.69 3.71 11.09
C ASN A 109 11.49 4.27 11.87
N GLU A 110 11.22 3.69 13.04
CA GLU A 110 10.14 4.10 13.95
C GLU A 110 10.39 5.43 14.66
N LYS A 111 11.58 6.03 14.49
CA LYS A 111 11.94 7.33 15.10
C LYS A 111 11.95 8.47 14.10
N SER A 112 11.52 8.21 12.87
CA SER A 112 11.55 9.17 11.76
C SER A 112 10.45 10.24 11.87
N ARG A 113 10.66 11.33 11.12
CA ARG A 113 9.66 12.41 10.99
C ARG A 113 8.35 11.89 10.37
N LEU A 114 8.42 10.98 9.40
CA LEU A 114 7.22 10.40 8.80
C LEU A 114 6.47 9.51 9.78
N TRP A 115 7.19 8.77 10.66
CA TRP A 115 6.56 7.96 11.70
C TRP A 115 5.73 8.81 12.67
N ALA A 116 6.28 9.92 13.12
CA ALA A 116 5.61 10.82 14.05
C ALA A 116 4.33 11.46 13.46
N ARG A 117 4.19 11.48 12.13
CA ARG A 117 3.06 12.03 11.38
C ARG A 117 2.09 10.97 10.86
N SER A 118 2.40 9.69 11.04
CA SER A 118 1.54 8.60 10.58
C SER A 118 0.49 8.22 11.63
N ARG A 119 -0.71 7.90 11.17
CA ARG A 119 -1.78 7.35 12.00
C ARG A 119 -1.53 5.89 12.33
N ALA A 120 -1.00 5.13 11.37
CA ALA A 120 -0.58 3.75 11.55
C ALA A 120 0.80 3.54 10.92
N GLY A 121 1.70 2.86 11.64
CA GLY A 121 3.06 2.58 11.22
C GLY A 121 3.34 1.09 11.11
N LEU A 122 3.80 0.65 9.94
CA LEU A 122 4.16 -0.74 9.65
C LEU A 122 5.69 -0.82 9.55
N TYR A 123 6.29 -1.32 10.62
CA TYR A 123 7.74 -1.43 10.74
C TYR A 123 8.28 -2.64 10.00
N THR A 124 9.32 -2.46 9.18
CA THR A 124 9.94 -3.54 8.39
C THR A 124 10.90 -4.42 9.19
N GLY A 125 11.21 -4.07 10.45
CA GLY A 125 12.22 -4.76 11.25
C GLY A 125 13.66 -4.31 10.92
N HIS A 126 13.83 -3.29 10.07
CA HIS A 126 15.12 -2.73 9.63
C HIS A 126 16.13 -3.82 9.18
N PRO A 127 15.78 -4.66 8.17
CA PRO A 127 16.63 -5.75 7.74
C PRO A 127 17.92 -5.24 7.07
N GLU A 128 19.02 -5.97 7.26
CA GLU A 128 20.26 -5.69 6.53
C GLU A 128 20.10 -5.99 5.04
N GLU A 129 20.69 -5.14 4.20
CA GLU A 129 20.71 -5.34 2.76
C GLU A 129 21.69 -6.45 2.38
N VAL A 130 21.26 -7.39 1.53
CA VAL A 130 22.06 -8.57 1.13
C VAL A 130 23.06 -8.31 0.01
N CYS A 131 23.11 -7.10 -0.55
CA CYS A 131 24.10 -6.77 -1.55
C CYS A 131 25.51 -6.66 -0.95
N ALA A 132 26.53 -6.88 -1.76
CA ALA A 132 27.93 -6.88 -1.30
C ALA A 132 28.39 -5.58 -0.61
N LEU A 133 27.70 -4.47 -0.87
CA LEU A 133 27.98 -3.17 -0.24
C LEU A 133 27.10 -2.88 0.98
N GLY A 134 26.05 -3.68 1.23
CA GLY A 134 25.07 -3.40 2.27
C GLY A 134 24.24 -2.13 2.04
N LEU A 135 24.17 -1.61 0.80
CA LEU A 135 23.58 -0.30 0.49
C LEU A 135 22.40 -0.36 -0.50
N ALA A 136 22.45 -1.28 -1.48
CA ALA A 136 21.41 -1.37 -2.49
C ALA A 136 20.11 -1.90 -1.88
N PRO A 137 18.95 -1.23 -2.08
CA PRO A 137 17.67 -1.67 -1.55
C PRO A 137 17.27 -3.03 -2.15
N THR A 138 17.43 -4.08 -1.38
CA THR A 138 17.17 -5.48 -1.75
C THR A 138 16.26 -6.13 -0.73
N THR A 139 16.77 -6.41 0.47
CA THR A 139 15.99 -7.02 1.55
C THR A 139 14.89 -6.07 2.05
N SER A 140 15.22 -4.78 2.22
CA SER A 140 14.25 -3.77 2.67
C SER A 140 13.04 -3.68 1.73
N THR A 141 13.28 -3.60 0.41
CA THR A 141 12.18 -3.53 -0.58
C THR A 141 11.38 -4.82 -0.67
N THR A 142 12.02 -5.97 -0.50
CA THR A 142 11.32 -7.27 -0.43
C THR A 142 10.38 -7.33 0.78
N VAL A 143 10.83 -6.84 1.95
CA VAL A 143 9.98 -6.77 3.15
C VAL A 143 8.83 -5.79 2.95
N MET A 144 9.07 -4.61 2.38
CA MET A 144 8.02 -3.63 2.07
C MET A 144 6.95 -4.22 1.14
N ALA A 145 7.38 -4.95 0.10
CA ALA A 145 6.46 -5.64 -0.80
C ALA A 145 5.62 -6.69 -0.04
N ALA A 146 6.25 -7.51 0.80
CA ALA A 146 5.54 -8.52 1.59
C ALA A 146 4.52 -7.90 2.56
N ILE A 147 4.82 -6.74 3.16
CA ILE A 147 3.87 -5.99 3.99
C ILE A 147 2.70 -5.48 3.12
N GLY A 148 2.98 -4.92 1.95
CA GLY A 148 1.96 -4.49 1.00
C GLY A 148 1.03 -5.62 0.57
N ASP A 149 1.60 -6.78 0.23
CA ASP A 149 0.84 -7.99 -0.14
C ASP A 149 -0.05 -8.47 1.03
N ALA A 150 0.47 -8.43 2.26
CA ALA A 150 -0.31 -8.77 3.44
C ALA A 150 -1.52 -7.84 3.62
N LEU A 151 -1.34 -6.52 3.44
CA LEU A 151 -2.46 -5.56 3.48
C LEU A 151 -3.50 -5.86 2.41
N VAL A 152 -3.08 -6.16 1.18
CA VAL A 152 -4.00 -6.50 0.08
C VAL A 152 -4.79 -7.77 0.41
N VAL A 153 -4.13 -8.83 0.87
CA VAL A 153 -4.79 -10.11 1.22
C VAL A 153 -5.79 -9.93 2.37
N LEU A 154 -5.42 -9.17 3.40
CA LEU A 154 -6.30 -8.85 4.52
C LEU A 154 -7.52 -8.04 4.05
N MET A 155 -7.31 -7.07 3.16
CA MET A 155 -8.40 -6.26 2.61
C MET A 155 -9.33 -7.09 1.72
N MET A 156 -8.79 -7.96 0.85
CA MET A 156 -9.60 -8.90 0.05
C MET A 156 -10.52 -9.75 0.95
N LYS A 157 -9.97 -10.25 2.07
CA LYS A 157 -10.75 -10.99 3.06
C LYS A 157 -11.83 -10.12 3.70
N LYS A 158 -11.51 -8.89 4.08
CA LYS A 158 -12.42 -7.95 4.75
C LYS A 158 -13.61 -7.56 3.85
N ILE A 159 -13.39 -7.35 2.55
CA ILE A 159 -14.44 -6.97 1.60
C ILE A 159 -15.15 -8.17 0.96
N GLY A 160 -14.74 -9.40 1.28
CA GLY A 160 -15.29 -10.61 0.67
C GLY A 160 -15.04 -10.70 -0.84
N PHE A 161 -13.85 -10.26 -1.31
CA PHE A 161 -13.52 -10.21 -2.74
C PHE A 161 -13.49 -11.60 -3.37
N THR A 162 -14.24 -11.78 -4.47
CA THR A 162 -14.47 -13.09 -5.09
C THR A 162 -13.65 -13.30 -6.37
N LYS A 163 -13.57 -14.56 -6.82
CA LYS A 163 -12.94 -14.93 -8.08
C LYS A 163 -13.66 -14.33 -9.28
N GLU A 164 -14.98 -14.23 -9.20
CA GLU A 164 -15.82 -13.61 -10.24
C GLU A 164 -15.50 -12.12 -10.38
N GLU A 165 -15.30 -11.44 -9.28
CA GLU A 165 -14.88 -10.02 -9.28
C GLU A 165 -13.46 -9.84 -9.80
N TYR A 166 -12.56 -10.78 -9.46
CA TYR A 166 -11.21 -10.81 -10.02
C TYR A 166 -11.25 -10.99 -11.55
N ALA A 167 -12.04 -11.94 -12.06
CA ALA A 167 -12.18 -12.19 -13.50
C ALA A 167 -12.68 -10.97 -14.28
N LYS A 168 -13.60 -10.19 -13.70
CA LYS A 168 -14.13 -8.95 -14.31
C LYS A 168 -13.03 -7.88 -14.48
N ARG A 169 -12.04 -7.82 -13.59
CA ARG A 169 -10.94 -6.84 -13.62
C ARG A 169 -9.74 -7.31 -14.43
N HIS A 170 -9.64 -8.60 -14.74
CA HIS A 170 -8.50 -9.21 -15.46
C HIS A 170 -8.91 -9.74 -16.84
N HIS A 171 -9.60 -8.92 -17.63
CA HIS A 171 -10.26 -9.32 -18.85
C HIS A 171 -9.33 -9.92 -19.93
N GLY A 172 -8.11 -9.41 -20.07
CA GLY A 172 -7.13 -9.80 -21.09
C GLY A 172 -6.08 -10.84 -20.64
N GLY A 173 -6.07 -11.22 -19.37
CA GLY A 173 -5.02 -12.08 -18.81
C GLY A 173 -5.34 -13.58 -18.87
N TYR A 174 -4.29 -14.42 -18.85
CA TYR A 174 -4.40 -15.88 -18.79
C TYR A 174 -5.31 -16.38 -17.65
N ILE A 175 -5.13 -15.82 -16.44
CA ILE A 175 -5.93 -16.20 -15.27
C ILE A 175 -7.40 -15.78 -15.45
N GLY A 176 -7.65 -14.57 -15.95
CA GLY A 176 -9.01 -14.08 -16.20
C GLY A 176 -9.75 -14.94 -17.25
N ASN A 177 -9.04 -15.38 -18.30
CA ASN A 177 -9.59 -16.29 -19.29
C ASN A 177 -9.96 -17.65 -18.69
N LYS A 178 -9.06 -18.25 -17.90
CA LYS A 178 -9.32 -19.52 -17.22
C LYS A 178 -10.49 -19.47 -16.25
N LEU A 179 -10.63 -18.37 -15.51
CA LEU A 179 -11.78 -18.17 -14.61
C LEU A 179 -13.10 -18.10 -15.37
N ARG A 180 -13.13 -17.36 -16.51
CA ARG A 180 -14.35 -17.26 -17.35
C ARG A 180 -14.73 -18.60 -18.01
N ASN A 181 -13.74 -19.40 -18.35
CA ASN A 181 -13.96 -20.70 -18.98
C ASN A 181 -14.26 -21.82 -17.98
N GLY A 182 -14.29 -21.54 -16.68
CA GLY A 182 -14.50 -22.55 -15.64
C GLY A 182 -13.33 -23.52 -15.47
N GLU A 183 -12.15 -23.20 -16.00
CA GLU A 183 -10.97 -24.08 -15.96
C GLU A 183 -10.23 -23.99 -14.60
N ILE A 184 -10.51 -22.99 -13.79
CA ILE A 184 -10.03 -22.88 -12.41
C ILE A 184 -11.18 -23.22 -11.50
N ASP A 185 -11.04 -24.35 -10.80
CA ASP A 185 -12.02 -24.79 -9.80
C ASP A 185 -12.22 -23.69 -8.74
N THR A 186 -13.44 -23.22 -8.63
CA THR A 186 -13.86 -22.21 -7.67
C THR A 186 -13.93 -22.75 -6.24
N ASP A 187 -13.85 -24.08 -6.07
CA ASP A 187 -14.17 -24.78 -4.81
C ASP A 187 -12.91 -25.11 -3.95
N ARG A 188 -11.72 -24.73 -4.36
CA ARG A 188 -10.52 -24.93 -3.53
C ARG A 188 -10.10 -23.66 -2.80
N ARG A 189 -10.70 -23.43 -1.61
CA ARG A 189 -10.02 -23.04 -0.36
C ARG A 189 -11.01 -22.70 0.74
N THR A 190 -11.46 -23.68 1.46
CA THR A 190 -11.46 -23.58 2.91
C THR A 190 -9.99 -23.53 3.34
N VAL A 191 -9.51 -22.37 3.75
CA VAL A 191 -8.24 -22.24 4.47
C VAL A 191 -8.44 -23.09 5.73
N ARG A 192 -7.73 -24.22 5.81
CA ARG A 192 -7.63 -24.96 7.06
C ARG A 192 -6.94 -24.02 8.06
N GLY A 193 -7.58 -23.86 9.20
CA GLY A 193 -7.22 -23.00 10.31
C GLY A 193 -5.81 -23.22 10.89
#